data_f97face947caad721fcc9f03d1f36927
#
_entry.id   f97face947caad721fcc9f03d1f36927
#
_cell.length_a   1.000
_cell.length_b   1.000
_cell.length_c   1.000
_cell.angle_alpha   90.00
_cell.angle_beta   90.00
_cell.angle_gamma   90.00
#
_symmetry.space_group_name_H-M   'P 1'
#
loop_
_entity.id
_entity.type
_entity.pdbx_description
1 polymer ?
#
loop_
_entity_poly.entity_id
_entity_poly.type
_entity_poly.pdbx_seq_one_letter_code
_entity_poly.pdbx_strand_id
1 'polypeptide(L)'
;MDGEALQEPDSNGTRNGPVKPSVARGAALLVAAFLANTLQSAFARAVGSAMDALMFTWLTFVLALLLLIPLLVMRGGRDLPTRVFPLHLLRGGMGMAGFLLFMSAAKLVNLVNANVLLNTTPMFIPLLAWLVLRQRIPPSLWKALAVGFAGMVIVVQPNASLLDKPGDLLGLAAGFVCAIEFLAVKALGRSESALTQLVYFLAIGGLVSSLMMVGQFHAISPDQFLWVLASALCLLSFQFLLIRAYSYADPSAIGAFQYSSVVFAGLIGWIWFGQIPNAGVIVGTVLICVGGVLSLVGQNPVAAPQP
;
A
#
# COMPACT_ATOMS: atom_id res chain seq x y z
N MET A 1 6.98 16.75 53.76
CA MET A 1 6.87 15.27 53.79
C MET A 1 6.12 14.90 52.53
N ASP A 2 6.91 14.74 51.50
CA ASP A 2 6.44 14.61 50.09
C ASP A 2 6.30 13.13 49.79
N GLY A 3 5.05 12.70 49.57
CA GLY A 3 4.74 11.33 49.19
C GLY A 3 4.98 11.12 47.69
N GLU A 4 6.16 10.66 47.31
CA GLU A 4 6.43 10.09 45.99
C GLU A 4 5.65 8.78 45.85
N ALA A 5 4.57 8.82 45.08
CA ALA A 5 3.88 7.63 44.62
C ALA A 5 4.76 6.89 43.62
N LEU A 6 5.36 5.81 44.09
CA LEU A 6 6.06 4.84 43.22
C LEU A 6 5.07 4.23 42.25
N GLN A 7 5.19 4.57 40.97
CA GLN A 7 4.51 3.87 39.92
C GLN A 7 5.12 2.46 39.78
N GLU A 8 4.32 1.44 40.06
CA GLU A 8 4.65 0.04 39.80
C GLU A 8 4.87 -0.16 38.27
N PRO A 9 5.91 -0.90 37.89
CA PRO A 9 6.13 -1.21 36.48
C PRO A 9 5.11 -2.23 36.00
N ASP A 10 4.28 -1.84 35.02
CA ASP A 10 3.38 -2.71 34.29
C ASP A 10 4.15 -3.91 33.69
N SER A 11 3.78 -5.12 34.09
CA SER A 11 4.41 -6.39 33.73
C SER A 11 4.12 -6.89 32.30
N ASN A 12 3.61 -6.05 31.42
CA ASN A 12 3.38 -6.38 30.02
C ASN A 12 4.47 -5.75 29.13
N GLY A 13 5.47 -6.56 28.78
CA GLY A 13 6.67 -6.22 28.02
C GLY A 13 6.49 -5.76 26.57
N THR A 14 5.53 -4.91 26.27
CA THR A 14 5.40 -4.24 24.97
C THR A 14 5.67 -2.74 25.14
N ARG A 15 6.96 -2.38 25.32
CA ARG A 15 7.43 -0.99 25.23
C ARG A 15 7.40 -0.50 23.78
N ASN A 16 6.23 -0.30 23.22
CA ASN A 16 6.04 0.65 22.14
C ASN A 16 5.37 1.89 22.76
N GLY A 17 6.17 2.74 23.41
CA GLY A 17 5.71 4.06 23.80
C GLY A 17 5.09 4.78 22.58
N PRO A 18 4.17 5.76 22.78
CA PRO A 18 3.50 6.43 21.67
C PRO A 18 4.54 6.98 20.69
N VAL A 19 4.48 6.51 19.43
CA VAL A 19 5.39 6.95 18.36
C VAL A 19 5.16 8.43 18.16
N LYS A 20 6.19 9.26 18.37
CA LYS A 20 6.09 10.70 18.14
C LYS A 20 5.71 10.95 16.67
N PRO A 21 4.62 11.66 16.37
CA PRO A 21 4.19 11.95 15.01
C PRO A 21 5.31 12.66 14.24
N SER A 22 5.57 12.20 13.02
CA SER A 22 6.56 12.82 12.12
C SER A 22 6.18 12.56 10.68
N VAL A 23 5.65 13.57 10.02
CA VAL A 23 5.23 13.50 8.62
C VAL A 23 6.40 13.12 7.71
N ALA A 24 7.57 13.70 7.94
CA ALA A 24 8.76 13.41 7.13
C ALA A 24 9.19 11.93 7.25
N ARG A 25 9.16 11.36 8.47
CA ARG A 25 9.44 9.93 8.67
C ARG A 25 8.37 9.05 8.04
N GLY A 26 7.09 9.41 8.20
CA GLY A 26 5.99 8.71 7.55
C GLY A 26 6.12 8.73 6.03
N ALA A 27 6.42 9.87 5.44
CA ALA A 27 6.64 10.03 4.00
C ALA A 27 7.83 9.20 3.49
N ALA A 28 8.97 9.24 4.17
CA ALA A 28 10.15 8.45 3.79
C ALA A 28 9.88 6.94 3.83
N LEU A 29 9.19 6.47 4.89
CA LEU A 29 8.78 5.06 4.99
C LEU A 29 7.77 4.68 3.90
N LEU A 30 6.85 5.58 3.53
CA LEU A 30 5.89 5.35 2.47
C LEU A 30 6.56 5.27 1.10
N VAL A 31 7.53 6.14 0.82
CA VAL A 31 8.36 6.08 -0.41
C VAL A 31 9.10 4.75 -0.49
N ALA A 32 9.74 4.31 0.61
CA ALA A 32 10.41 3.01 0.67
C ALA A 32 9.43 1.84 0.49
N ALA A 33 8.21 1.94 1.06
CA ALA A 33 7.16 0.96 0.86
C ALA A 33 6.80 0.84 -0.63
N PHE A 34 6.56 1.95 -1.32
CA PHE A 34 6.20 1.94 -2.73
C PHE A 34 7.35 1.53 -3.65
N LEU A 35 8.61 1.73 -3.25
CA LEU A 35 9.75 1.10 -3.93
C LEU A 35 9.67 -0.43 -3.86
N ALA A 36 9.42 -1.00 -2.68
CA ALA A 36 9.26 -2.44 -2.51
C ALA A 36 8.07 -2.98 -3.32
N ASN A 37 6.93 -2.26 -3.33
CA ASN A 37 5.77 -2.61 -4.16
C ASN A 37 6.07 -2.58 -5.66
N THR A 38 6.86 -1.61 -6.11
CA THR A 38 7.26 -1.51 -7.52
C THR A 38 8.23 -2.63 -7.90
N LEU A 39 9.18 -2.99 -7.02
CA LEU A 39 10.05 -4.15 -7.22
C LEU A 39 9.24 -5.46 -7.29
N GLN A 40 8.24 -5.63 -6.44
CA GLN A 40 7.31 -6.76 -6.51
C GLN A 40 6.65 -6.86 -7.88
N SER A 41 6.16 -5.74 -8.41
CA SER A 41 5.56 -5.68 -9.76
C SER A 41 6.58 -5.99 -10.87
N ALA A 42 7.84 -5.57 -10.70
CA ALA A 42 8.91 -5.89 -11.65
C ALA A 42 9.26 -7.38 -11.65
N PHE A 43 9.26 -8.05 -10.48
CA PHE A 43 9.44 -9.49 -10.40
C PHE A 43 8.27 -10.26 -11.01
N ALA A 44 7.03 -9.80 -10.80
CA ALA A 44 5.86 -10.36 -11.50
C ALA A 44 6.00 -10.30 -13.02
N ARG A 45 6.52 -9.17 -13.53
CA ARG A 45 6.81 -8.99 -14.96
C ARG A 45 7.95 -9.88 -15.44
N ALA A 46 8.99 -10.11 -14.64
CA ALA A 46 10.14 -10.95 -14.97
C ALA A 46 9.74 -12.45 -15.13
N VAL A 47 8.77 -12.91 -14.36
CA VAL A 47 8.16 -14.26 -14.53
C VAL A 47 7.46 -14.37 -15.90
N GLY A 48 6.94 -13.27 -16.44
CA GLY A 48 6.32 -13.20 -17.76
C GLY A 48 5.02 -13.98 -17.87
N SER A 49 4.73 -14.46 -19.09
CA SER A 49 3.53 -15.26 -19.40
C SER A 49 3.62 -16.73 -18.94
N ALA A 50 4.75 -17.13 -18.35
CA ALA A 50 4.96 -18.51 -17.89
C ALA A 50 4.19 -18.84 -16.58
N MET A 51 3.59 -17.82 -15.95
CA MET A 51 2.77 -18.00 -14.74
C MET A 51 1.60 -17.01 -14.75
N ASP A 52 0.40 -17.50 -14.47
CA ASP A 52 -0.78 -16.65 -14.36
C ASP A 52 -0.68 -15.69 -13.17
N ALA A 53 -1.23 -14.49 -13.33
CA ALA A 53 -1.24 -13.47 -12.29
C ALA A 53 -1.89 -13.95 -10.97
N LEU A 54 -2.92 -14.79 -11.06
CA LEU A 54 -3.58 -15.37 -9.89
C LEU A 54 -2.63 -16.33 -9.16
N MET A 55 -1.96 -17.22 -9.89
CA MET A 55 -0.99 -18.16 -9.32
C MET A 55 0.21 -17.44 -8.70
N PHE A 56 0.74 -16.43 -9.39
CA PHE A 56 1.82 -15.59 -8.85
C PHE A 56 1.40 -14.91 -7.55
N THR A 57 0.19 -14.35 -7.51
CA THR A 57 -0.36 -13.69 -6.30
C THR A 57 -0.53 -14.69 -5.18
N TRP A 58 -1.16 -15.84 -5.44
CA TRP A 58 -1.37 -16.89 -4.44
C TRP A 58 -0.04 -17.37 -3.83
N LEU A 59 0.92 -17.73 -4.67
CA LEU A 59 2.25 -18.16 -4.21
C LEU A 59 2.95 -17.08 -3.39
N THR A 60 2.85 -15.80 -3.83
CA THR A 60 3.45 -14.67 -3.12
C THR A 60 2.85 -14.50 -1.72
N PHE A 61 1.51 -14.59 -1.57
CA PHE A 61 0.84 -14.49 -0.26
C PHE A 61 1.16 -15.66 0.64
N VAL A 62 1.08 -16.90 0.11
CA VAL A 62 1.37 -18.12 0.87
C VAL A 62 2.84 -18.12 1.33
N LEU A 63 3.76 -17.81 0.43
CA LEU A 63 5.19 -17.80 0.76
C LEU A 63 5.52 -16.68 1.76
N ALA A 64 4.94 -15.48 1.60
CA ALA A 64 5.07 -14.40 2.56
C ALA A 64 4.55 -14.79 3.96
N LEU A 65 3.41 -15.51 4.03
CA LEU A 65 2.89 -16.02 5.29
C LEU A 65 3.82 -17.05 5.91
N LEU A 66 4.34 -17.99 5.11
CA LEU A 66 5.31 -19.02 5.57
C LEU A 66 6.59 -18.38 6.11
N LEU A 67 7.08 -17.31 5.48
CA LEU A 67 8.26 -16.57 5.94
C LEU A 67 8.04 -15.88 7.31
N LEU A 68 6.80 -15.62 7.71
CA LEU A 68 6.49 -15.07 9.03
C LEU A 68 6.42 -16.14 10.13
N ILE A 69 6.27 -17.43 9.80
CA ILE A 69 6.12 -18.50 10.79
C ILE A 69 7.27 -18.55 11.82
N PRO A 70 8.56 -18.48 11.41
CA PRO A 70 9.65 -18.49 12.39
C PRO A 70 9.53 -17.35 13.40
N LEU A 71 9.18 -16.15 12.95
CA LEU A 71 9.00 -14.99 13.82
C LEU A 71 7.81 -15.16 14.77
N LEU A 72 6.71 -15.74 14.31
CA LEU A 72 5.54 -16.06 15.15
C LEU A 72 5.86 -17.09 16.22
N VAL A 73 6.59 -18.15 15.86
CA VAL A 73 7.02 -19.19 16.80
C VAL A 73 7.96 -18.60 17.86
N MET A 74 8.94 -17.79 17.47
CA MET A 74 9.86 -17.11 18.41
C MET A 74 9.13 -16.19 19.37
N ARG A 75 8.00 -15.60 18.98
CA ARG A 75 7.16 -14.76 19.81
C ARG A 75 6.08 -15.52 20.59
N GLY A 76 6.02 -16.83 20.45
CA GLY A 76 5.06 -17.69 21.14
C GLY A 76 3.60 -17.42 20.78
N GLY A 77 3.35 -16.95 19.54
CA GLY A 77 1.99 -16.69 19.06
C GLY A 77 1.25 -15.52 19.75
N ARG A 78 1.94 -14.70 20.54
CA ARG A 78 1.34 -13.58 21.31
C ARG A 78 0.71 -12.50 20.40
N ASP A 79 1.12 -12.45 19.15
CA ASP A 79 0.63 -11.53 18.14
C ASP A 79 -0.59 -12.07 17.37
N LEU A 80 -1.15 -13.23 17.72
CA LEU A 80 -2.31 -13.81 17.04
C LEU A 80 -3.67 -13.36 17.60
N PRO A 81 -3.85 -13.22 18.94
CA PRO A 81 -5.15 -12.78 19.46
C PRO A 81 -5.48 -11.36 19.06
N THR A 82 -6.69 -11.14 18.53
CA THR A 82 -7.23 -9.82 18.18
C THR A 82 -8.64 -9.64 18.73
N ARG A 83 -8.96 -8.41 19.12
CA ARG A 83 -10.32 -8.00 19.52
C ARG A 83 -11.06 -7.28 18.39
N VAL A 84 -10.36 -6.97 17.30
CA VAL A 84 -10.87 -6.17 16.17
C VAL A 84 -10.84 -6.97 14.84
N PHE A 85 -11.14 -8.27 14.92
CA PHE A 85 -11.16 -9.17 13.77
C PHE A 85 -11.97 -8.62 12.58
N PRO A 86 -13.16 -7.99 12.75
CA PRO A 86 -13.88 -7.40 11.63
C PRO A 86 -13.10 -6.34 10.86
N LEU A 87 -12.21 -5.59 11.53
CA LEU A 87 -11.37 -4.60 10.88
C LEU A 87 -10.23 -5.25 10.08
N HIS A 88 -9.69 -6.38 10.55
CA HIS A 88 -8.76 -7.21 9.78
C HIS A 88 -9.43 -7.80 8.54
N LEU A 89 -10.67 -8.29 8.68
CA LEU A 89 -11.44 -8.80 7.56
C LEU A 89 -11.75 -7.69 6.54
N LEU A 90 -12.11 -6.49 7.01
CA LEU A 90 -12.28 -5.32 6.14
C LEU A 90 -10.99 -5.03 5.38
N ARG A 91 -9.84 -4.94 6.06
CA ARG A 91 -8.55 -4.65 5.43
C ARG A 91 -8.18 -5.71 4.39
N GLY A 92 -8.15 -6.99 4.78
CA GLY A 92 -7.75 -8.09 3.89
C GLY A 92 -8.76 -8.29 2.75
N GLY A 93 -10.06 -8.17 3.05
CA GLY A 93 -11.13 -8.26 2.07
C GLY A 93 -11.10 -7.12 1.05
N MET A 94 -10.91 -5.88 1.51
CA MET A 94 -10.78 -4.72 0.61
C MET A 94 -9.51 -4.80 -0.25
N GLY A 95 -8.37 -5.22 0.33
CA GLY A 95 -7.14 -5.41 -0.44
C GLY A 95 -7.32 -6.46 -1.55
N MET A 96 -7.95 -7.60 -1.24
CA MET A 96 -8.22 -8.62 -2.25
C MET A 96 -9.30 -8.18 -3.27
N ALA A 97 -10.35 -7.49 -2.82
CA ALA A 97 -11.35 -6.92 -3.72
C ALA A 97 -10.74 -5.89 -4.68
N GLY A 98 -9.84 -5.03 -4.18
CA GLY A 98 -9.07 -4.08 -5.00
C GLY A 98 -8.25 -4.79 -6.07
N PHE A 99 -7.54 -5.86 -5.70
CA PHE A 99 -6.81 -6.69 -6.64
C PHE A 99 -7.70 -7.31 -7.73
N LEU A 100 -8.83 -7.91 -7.35
CA LEU A 100 -9.77 -8.54 -8.28
C LEU A 100 -10.42 -7.53 -9.22
N LEU A 101 -10.82 -6.37 -8.71
CA LEU A 101 -11.37 -5.28 -9.51
C LEU A 101 -10.34 -4.77 -10.52
N PHE A 102 -9.08 -4.58 -10.08
CA PHE A 102 -7.99 -4.18 -10.96
C PHE A 102 -7.71 -5.22 -12.05
N MET A 103 -7.64 -6.50 -11.71
CA MET A 103 -7.46 -7.58 -12.67
C MET A 103 -8.60 -7.64 -13.68
N SER A 104 -9.84 -7.44 -13.24
CA SER A 104 -11.01 -7.39 -14.11
C SER A 104 -10.97 -6.16 -15.04
N ALA A 105 -10.59 -5.01 -14.50
CA ALA A 105 -10.38 -3.79 -15.30
C ALA A 105 -9.31 -4.02 -16.39
N ALA A 106 -8.15 -4.58 -16.01
CA ALA A 106 -7.04 -4.83 -16.93
C ALA A 106 -7.37 -5.80 -18.08
N LYS A 107 -8.40 -6.64 -17.92
CA LYS A 107 -8.92 -7.51 -19.01
C LYS A 107 -9.85 -6.77 -19.97
N LEU A 108 -10.55 -5.74 -19.51
CA LEU A 108 -11.58 -5.04 -20.28
C LEU A 108 -11.08 -3.75 -20.94
N VAL A 109 -10.03 -3.14 -20.38
CA VAL A 109 -9.44 -1.90 -20.87
C VAL A 109 -7.93 -2.04 -21.01
N ASN A 110 -7.27 -1.03 -21.60
CA ASN A 110 -5.81 -1.00 -21.65
C ASN A 110 -5.23 -0.98 -20.21
N LEU A 111 -4.20 -1.80 -19.97
CA LEU A 111 -3.52 -1.91 -18.68
C LEU A 111 -3.02 -0.56 -18.17
N VAL A 112 -2.60 0.33 -19.08
CA VAL A 112 -2.19 1.71 -18.73
C VAL A 112 -3.34 2.47 -18.08
N ASN A 113 -4.53 2.44 -18.69
CA ASN A 113 -5.73 3.09 -18.15
C ASN A 113 -6.14 2.50 -16.79
N ALA A 114 -6.15 1.16 -16.69
CA ALA A 114 -6.46 0.48 -15.41
C ALA A 114 -5.50 0.91 -14.29
N ASN A 115 -4.20 1.05 -14.57
CA ASN A 115 -3.21 1.53 -13.61
C ASN A 115 -3.43 3.00 -13.22
N VAL A 116 -3.74 3.89 -14.17
CA VAL A 116 -4.05 5.30 -13.86
C VAL A 116 -5.23 5.38 -12.90
N LEU A 117 -6.29 4.60 -13.16
CA LEU A 117 -7.50 4.58 -12.35
C LEU A 117 -7.25 4.01 -10.96
N LEU A 118 -6.47 2.93 -10.83
CA LEU A 118 -6.02 2.43 -9.53
C LEU A 118 -5.21 3.49 -8.76
N ASN A 119 -4.34 4.23 -9.44
CA ASN A 119 -3.53 5.30 -8.84
C ASN A 119 -4.35 6.56 -8.46
N THR A 120 -5.67 6.56 -8.61
CA THR A 120 -6.55 7.55 -7.96
C THR A 120 -6.72 7.29 -6.45
N THR A 121 -6.28 6.14 -5.94
CA THR A 121 -6.31 5.78 -4.50
C THR A 121 -5.92 6.93 -3.57
N PRO A 122 -4.80 7.66 -3.75
CA PRO A 122 -4.42 8.76 -2.88
C PRO A 122 -5.42 9.91 -2.83
N MET A 123 -6.24 10.09 -3.86
CA MET A 123 -7.29 11.11 -3.89
C MET A 123 -8.52 10.68 -3.09
N PHE A 124 -8.83 9.38 -3.08
CA PHE A 124 -9.94 8.84 -2.29
C PHE A 124 -9.65 8.80 -0.79
N ILE A 125 -8.38 8.67 -0.37
CA ILE A 125 -8.01 8.62 1.05
C ILE A 125 -8.49 9.87 1.81
N PRO A 126 -8.15 11.12 1.42
CA PRO A 126 -8.62 12.29 2.14
C PRO A 126 -10.14 12.50 1.98
N LEU A 127 -10.72 12.11 0.84
CA LEU A 127 -12.17 12.16 0.65
C LEU A 127 -12.89 11.26 1.66
N LEU A 128 -12.45 10.02 1.81
CA LEU A 128 -13.00 9.09 2.80
C LEU A 128 -12.71 9.52 4.23
N ALA A 129 -11.51 10.04 4.50
CA ALA A 129 -11.16 10.58 5.82
C ALA A 129 -12.06 11.76 6.21
N TRP A 130 -12.40 12.63 5.26
CA TRP A 130 -13.36 13.70 5.47
C TRP A 130 -14.78 13.19 5.67
N LEU A 131 -15.24 12.29 4.79
CA LEU A 131 -16.64 11.83 4.78
C LEU A 131 -16.95 10.89 5.96
N VAL A 132 -16.06 9.92 6.24
CA VAL A 132 -16.29 8.87 7.24
C VAL A 132 -15.72 9.24 8.60
N LEU A 133 -14.49 9.77 8.65
CA LEU A 133 -13.81 10.11 9.89
C LEU A 133 -14.02 11.57 10.30
N ARG A 134 -14.74 12.37 9.49
CA ARG A 134 -15.01 13.80 9.69
C ARG A 134 -13.74 14.64 9.92
N GLN A 135 -12.62 14.19 9.36
CA GLN A 135 -11.35 14.92 9.43
C GLN A 135 -11.36 16.14 8.50
N ARG A 136 -10.92 17.29 9.01
CA ARG A 136 -10.71 18.47 8.16
C ARG A 136 -9.43 18.32 7.36
N ILE A 137 -9.54 18.29 6.03
CA ILE A 137 -8.40 18.16 5.12
C ILE A 137 -8.01 19.55 4.61
N PRO A 138 -6.79 20.02 4.89
CA PRO A 138 -6.33 21.33 4.41
C PRO A 138 -6.36 21.43 2.87
N PRO A 139 -6.74 22.58 2.29
CA PRO A 139 -6.72 22.77 0.84
C PRO A 139 -5.36 22.56 0.19
N SER A 140 -4.27 22.79 0.94
CA SER A 140 -2.89 22.53 0.50
C SER A 140 -2.64 21.07 0.15
N LEU A 141 -3.24 20.12 0.89
CA LEU A 141 -3.11 18.69 0.59
C LEU A 141 -3.83 18.31 -0.70
N TRP A 142 -5.00 18.89 -0.98
CA TRP A 142 -5.70 18.69 -2.25
C TRP A 142 -4.87 19.21 -3.44
N LYS A 143 -4.21 20.37 -3.29
CA LYS A 143 -3.30 20.91 -4.31
C LYS A 143 -2.11 19.99 -4.53
N ALA A 144 -1.49 19.49 -3.45
CA ALA A 144 -0.37 18.55 -3.54
C ALA A 144 -0.75 17.25 -4.26
N LEU A 145 -1.91 16.67 -3.93
CA LEU A 145 -2.45 15.49 -4.57
C LEU A 145 -2.74 15.73 -6.06
N ALA A 146 -3.37 16.86 -6.39
CA ALA A 146 -3.70 17.23 -7.77
C ALA A 146 -2.43 17.39 -8.63
N VAL A 147 -1.38 18.02 -8.10
CA VAL A 147 -0.10 18.18 -8.79
C VAL A 147 0.58 16.83 -8.99
N GLY A 148 0.65 15.99 -7.94
CA GLY A 148 1.22 14.65 -8.03
C GLY A 148 0.46 13.74 -9.00
N PHE A 149 -0.87 13.81 -8.99
CA PHE A 149 -1.73 13.07 -9.92
C PHE A 149 -1.53 13.53 -11.37
N ALA A 150 -1.48 14.85 -11.62
CA ALA A 150 -1.18 15.38 -12.95
C ALA A 150 0.18 14.90 -13.46
N GLY A 151 1.21 14.88 -12.59
CA GLY A 151 2.52 14.32 -12.90
C GLY A 151 2.42 12.84 -13.27
N MET A 152 1.68 12.03 -12.52
CA MET A 152 1.45 10.62 -12.82
C MET A 152 0.75 10.42 -14.17
N VAL A 153 -0.29 11.20 -14.47
CA VAL A 153 -1.00 11.14 -15.76
C VAL A 153 -0.06 11.46 -16.93
N ILE A 154 0.83 12.45 -16.76
CA ILE A 154 1.82 12.80 -17.79
C ILE A 154 2.85 11.67 -17.99
N VAL A 155 3.29 10.98 -16.93
CA VAL A 155 4.21 9.84 -17.05
C VAL A 155 3.54 8.66 -17.75
N VAL A 156 2.33 8.31 -17.32
CA VAL A 156 1.64 7.10 -17.75
C VAL A 156 1.01 7.27 -19.13
N GLN A 157 0.65 8.49 -19.53
CA GLN A 157 0.06 8.84 -20.83
C GLN A 157 -1.15 7.94 -21.19
N PRO A 158 -2.25 7.99 -20.40
CA PRO A 158 -3.42 7.15 -20.65
C PRO A 158 -4.03 7.44 -22.02
N ASN A 159 -4.74 6.45 -22.57
CA ASN A 159 -5.46 6.62 -23.85
C ASN A 159 -6.58 7.64 -23.72
N ALA A 160 -6.93 8.30 -24.83
CA ALA A 160 -8.01 9.30 -24.90
C ALA A 160 -9.41 8.73 -24.55
N SER A 161 -9.59 7.39 -24.59
CA SER A 161 -10.83 6.70 -24.22
C SER A 161 -10.93 6.38 -22.73
N LEU A 162 -10.20 7.11 -21.86
CA LEU A 162 -10.29 6.95 -20.42
C LEU A 162 -11.70 7.32 -19.93
N LEU A 163 -12.33 6.45 -19.16
CA LEU A 163 -13.70 6.55 -18.63
C LEU A 163 -14.84 6.25 -19.63
N ASP A 164 -14.53 5.80 -20.84
CA ASP A 164 -15.55 5.50 -21.83
C ASP A 164 -16.08 4.05 -21.74
N LYS A 165 -15.40 3.17 -20.99
CA LYS A 165 -15.69 1.73 -20.94
C LYS A 165 -16.06 1.27 -19.54
N PRO A 166 -16.92 0.22 -19.41
CA PRO A 166 -17.24 -0.36 -18.11
C PRO A 166 -16.02 -0.80 -17.30
N GLY A 167 -14.94 -1.24 -17.95
CA GLY A 167 -13.68 -1.59 -17.30
C GLY A 167 -12.99 -0.43 -16.59
N ASP A 168 -13.22 0.80 -17.04
CA ASP A 168 -12.66 1.99 -16.41
C ASP A 168 -13.32 2.23 -15.03
N LEU A 169 -14.63 1.96 -14.92
CA LEU A 169 -15.34 2.01 -13.64
C LEU A 169 -14.79 0.98 -12.64
N LEU A 170 -14.40 -0.21 -13.12
CA LEU A 170 -13.78 -1.23 -12.27
C LEU A 170 -12.39 -0.78 -11.78
N GLY A 171 -11.60 -0.13 -12.63
CA GLY A 171 -10.31 0.45 -12.26
C GLY A 171 -10.45 1.55 -11.20
N LEU A 172 -11.44 2.43 -11.37
CA LEU A 172 -11.75 3.48 -10.40
C LEU A 172 -12.26 2.90 -9.07
N ALA A 173 -13.12 1.88 -9.13
CA ALA A 173 -13.60 1.15 -7.95
C ALA A 173 -12.45 0.45 -7.22
N ALA A 174 -11.45 -0.10 -7.94
CA ALA A 174 -10.25 -0.67 -7.34
C ALA A 174 -9.49 0.39 -6.53
N GLY A 175 -9.29 1.59 -7.09
CA GLY A 175 -8.66 2.70 -6.38
C GLY A 175 -9.41 3.12 -5.11
N PHE A 176 -10.73 3.17 -5.19
CA PHE A 176 -11.60 3.48 -4.04
C PHE A 176 -11.51 2.43 -2.93
N VAL A 177 -11.58 1.16 -3.29
CA VAL A 177 -11.51 0.02 -2.34
C VAL A 177 -10.14 -0.06 -1.69
N CYS A 178 -9.05 0.19 -2.44
CA CYS A 178 -7.70 0.30 -1.88
C CYS A 178 -7.56 1.48 -0.90
N ALA A 179 -8.26 2.59 -1.12
CA ALA A 179 -8.26 3.69 -0.16
C ALA A 179 -8.92 3.28 1.18
N ILE A 180 -9.98 2.46 1.15
CA ILE A 180 -10.59 1.89 2.36
C ILE A 180 -9.58 0.97 3.07
N GLU A 181 -8.87 0.10 2.33
CA GLU A 181 -7.81 -0.75 2.88
C GLU A 181 -6.77 0.08 3.63
N PHE A 182 -6.26 1.15 3.01
CA PHE A 182 -5.21 1.99 3.62
C PHE A 182 -5.69 2.74 4.87
N LEU A 183 -6.93 3.18 4.89
CA LEU A 183 -7.53 3.74 6.11
C LEU A 183 -7.72 2.67 7.20
N ALA A 184 -8.05 1.43 6.84
CA ALA A 184 -8.14 0.32 7.78
C ALA A 184 -6.76 -0.01 8.38
N VAL A 185 -5.66 0.06 7.61
CA VAL A 185 -4.28 -0.06 8.14
C VAL A 185 -4.03 0.97 9.24
N LYS A 186 -4.39 2.23 9.01
CA LYS A 186 -4.24 3.31 10.02
C LYS A 186 -5.10 3.05 11.25
N ALA A 187 -6.33 2.61 11.06
CA ALA A 187 -7.25 2.32 12.17
C ALA A 187 -6.74 1.14 13.03
N LEU A 188 -6.28 0.06 12.40
CA LEU A 188 -5.66 -1.09 13.07
C LEU A 188 -4.39 -0.71 13.85
N GLY A 189 -3.62 0.24 13.36
CA GLY A 189 -2.41 0.71 14.03
C GLY A 189 -2.62 1.33 15.42
N ARG A 190 -3.88 1.57 15.83
CA ARG A 190 -4.23 2.07 17.17
C ARG A 190 -4.28 0.97 18.24
N SER A 191 -4.55 -0.25 17.85
CA SER A 191 -4.77 -1.38 18.77
C SER A 191 -3.93 -2.62 18.45
N GLU A 192 -3.40 -2.72 17.23
CA GLU A 192 -2.77 -3.93 16.75
C GLU A 192 -1.29 -3.72 16.41
N SER A 193 -0.47 -4.70 16.72
CA SER A 193 0.93 -4.70 16.31
C SER A 193 1.08 -4.79 14.79
N ALA A 194 2.22 -4.35 14.26
CA ALA A 194 2.50 -4.49 12.83
C ALA A 194 2.50 -5.97 12.40
N LEU A 195 2.98 -6.86 13.27
CA LEU A 195 3.04 -8.30 13.00
C LEU A 195 1.63 -8.90 12.95
N THR A 196 0.75 -8.55 13.91
CA THR A 196 -0.67 -8.95 13.89
C THR A 196 -1.33 -8.55 12.58
N GLN A 197 -1.15 -7.28 12.18
CA GLN A 197 -1.72 -6.78 10.93
C GLN A 197 -1.19 -7.52 9.70
N LEU A 198 0.10 -7.86 9.65
CA LEU A 198 0.71 -8.64 8.55
C LEU A 198 0.12 -10.05 8.47
N VAL A 199 0.05 -10.74 9.61
CA VAL A 199 -0.45 -12.12 9.67
C VAL A 199 -1.88 -12.21 9.16
N TYR A 200 -2.78 -11.37 9.68
CA TYR A 200 -4.18 -11.40 9.24
C TYR A 200 -4.35 -11.00 7.78
N PHE A 201 -3.61 -9.99 7.30
CA PHE A 201 -3.65 -9.58 5.90
C PHE A 201 -3.21 -10.73 4.98
N LEU A 202 -2.09 -11.36 5.29
CA LEU A 202 -1.56 -12.47 4.47
C LEU A 202 -2.42 -13.73 4.59
N ALA A 203 -2.97 -14.03 5.77
CA ALA A 203 -3.85 -15.17 5.97
C ALA A 203 -5.18 -15.01 5.20
N ILE A 204 -5.80 -13.83 5.27
CA ILE A 204 -7.05 -13.55 4.54
C ILE A 204 -6.79 -13.56 3.03
N GLY A 205 -5.75 -12.86 2.56
CA GLY A 205 -5.39 -12.81 1.14
C GLY A 205 -4.96 -14.18 0.62
N GLY A 206 -4.17 -14.92 1.40
CA GLY A 206 -3.77 -16.30 1.09
C GLY A 206 -4.96 -17.26 1.03
N LEU A 207 -5.91 -17.16 1.96
CA LEU A 207 -7.12 -17.98 1.96
C LEU A 207 -7.98 -17.70 0.72
N VAL A 208 -8.29 -16.43 0.45
CA VAL A 208 -9.12 -16.04 -0.71
C VAL A 208 -8.46 -16.46 -2.02
N SER A 209 -7.15 -16.19 -2.17
CA SER A 209 -6.43 -16.61 -3.38
C SER A 209 -6.32 -18.13 -3.50
N SER A 210 -6.22 -18.88 -2.38
CA SER A 210 -6.24 -20.35 -2.38
C SER A 210 -7.56 -20.91 -2.89
N LEU A 211 -8.68 -20.32 -2.44
CA LEU A 211 -10.01 -20.73 -2.91
C LEU A 211 -10.18 -20.49 -4.42
N MET A 212 -9.62 -19.40 -4.94
CA MET A 212 -9.66 -19.10 -6.37
C MET A 212 -8.70 -19.99 -7.18
N MET A 213 -7.63 -20.50 -6.56
CA MET A 213 -6.59 -21.31 -7.19
C MET A 213 -6.98 -22.79 -7.34
N VAL A 214 -8.07 -23.23 -6.74
CA VAL A 214 -8.50 -24.64 -6.78
C VAL A 214 -8.63 -25.13 -8.23
N GLY A 215 -7.91 -26.21 -8.55
CA GLY A 215 -7.90 -26.80 -9.89
C GLY A 215 -7.06 -26.08 -10.95
N GLN A 216 -6.38 -24.98 -10.62
CA GLN A 216 -5.57 -24.19 -11.57
C GLN A 216 -4.06 -24.31 -11.31
N PHE A 217 -3.65 -25.09 -10.31
CA PHE A 217 -2.24 -25.23 -9.95
C PHE A 217 -1.47 -26.02 -11.01
N HIS A 218 -0.29 -25.49 -11.38
CA HIS A 218 0.70 -26.20 -12.19
C HIS A 218 2.10 -26.06 -11.57
N ALA A 219 2.99 -27.00 -11.89
CA ALA A 219 4.36 -27.00 -11.36
C ALA A 219 5.14 -25.76 -11.84
N ILE A 220 5.96 -25.21 -10.95
CA ILE A 220 6.81 -24.04 -11.22
C ILE A 220 8.28 -24.47 -11.35
N SER A 221 9.05 -23.74 -12.17
CA SER A 221 10.48 -23.92 -12.29
C SER A 221 11.23 -23.31 -11.10
N PRO A 222 12.49 -23.74 -10.80
CA PRO A 222 13.31 -23.13 -9.77
C PRO A 222 13.50 -21.61 -9.96
N ASP A 223 13.66 -21.15 -11.21
CA ASP A 223 13.80 -19.72 -11.51
C ASP A 223 12.53 -18.94 -11.18
N GLN A 224 11.36 -19.47 -11.54
CA GLN A 224 10.07 -18.89 -11.17
C GLN A 224 9.91 -18.82 -9.65
N PHE A 225 10.33 -19.86 -8.93
CA PHE A 225 10.31 -19.87 -7.46
C PHE A 225 11.15 -18.75 -6.87
N LEU A 226 12.35 -18.48 -7.39
CA LEU A 226 13.21 -17.38 -6.93
C LEU A 226 12.54 -16.01 -7.12
N TRP A 227 11.88 -15.77 -8.26
CA TRP A 227 11.13 -14.53 -8.49
C TRP A 227 9.93 -14.38 -7.54
N VAL A 228 9.21 -15.48 -7.28
CA VAL A 228 8.09 -15.47 -6.32
C VAL A 228 8.62 -15.23 -4.89
N LEU A 229 9.74 -15.82 -4.50
CA LEU A 229 10.38 -15.59 -3.21
C LEU A 229 10.79 -14.12 -3.04
N ALA A 230 11.44 -13.54 -4.05
CA ALA A 230 11.80 -12.13 -4.04
C ALA A 230 10.55 -11.23 -3.94
N SER A 231 9.48 -11.58 -4.66
CA SER A 231 8.18 -10.91 -4.58
C SER A 231 7.56 -11.01 -3.19
N ALA A 232 7.61 -12.17 -2.54
CA ALA A 232 7.09 -12.36 -1.18
C ALA A 232 7.84 -11.50 -0.15
N LEU A 233 9.17 -11.39 -0.26
CA LEU A 233 9.98 -10.50 0.57
C LEU A 233 9.64 -9.03 0.32
N CYS A 234 9.41 -8.64 -0.93
CA CYS A 234 8.97 -7.29 -1.28
C CYS A 234 7.56 -7.00 -0.73
N LEU A 235 6.62 -7.95 -0.81
CA LEU A 235 5.28 -7.81 -0.23
C LEU A 235 5.36 -7.61 1.29
N LEU A 236 6.15 -8.41 2.00
CA LEU A 236 6.37 -8.24 3.44
C LEU A 236 6.97 -6.87 3.76
N SER A 237 7.98 -6.46 3.01
CA SER A 237 8.62 -5.15 3.18
C SER A 237 7.64 -4.01 2.92
N PHE A 238 6.89 -4.07 1.83
CA PHE A 238 5.86 -3.09 1.49
C PHE A 238 4.83 -2.95 2.61
N GLN A 239 4.22 -4.04 3.03
CA GLN A 239 3.18 -4.04 4.04
C GLN A 239 3.71 -3.58 5.41
N PHE A 240 4.89 -4.02 5.81
CA PHE A 240 5.51 -3.58 7.06
C PHE A 240 5.83 -2.08 7.05
N LEU A 241 6.47 -1.59 5.99
CA LEU A 241 6.81 -0.18 5.83
C LEU A 241 5.56 0.70 5.74
N LEU A 242 4.50 0.25 5.05
CA LEU A 242 3.21 0.93 4.97
C LEU A 242 2.57 1.10 6.35
N ILE A 243 2.50 0.01 7.14
CA ILE A 243 1.98 0.05 8.52
C ILE A 243 2.81 1.02 9.38
N ARG A 244 4.13 0.96 9.26
CA ARG A 244 5.04 1.87 9.98
C ARG A 244 4.88 3.32 9.51
N ALA A 245 4.74 3.58 8.22
CA ALA A 245 4.50 4.92 7.70
C ALA A 245 3.23 5.54 8.32
N TYR A 246 2.14 4.78 8.34
CA TYR A 246 0.87 5.24 8.90
C TYR A 246 0.84 5.28 10.44
N SER A 247 1.82 4.68 11.11
CA SER A 247 2.01 4.92 12.56
C SER A 247 2.64 6.29 12.86
N TYR A 248 3.39 6.87 11.91
CA TYR A 248 4.02 8.19 12.06
C TYR A 248 3.16 9.34 11.53
N ALA A 249 2.35 9.11 10.51
CA ALA A 249 1.54 10.15 9.85
C ALA A 249 0.18 9.61 9.41
N ASP A 250 -0.77 10.52 9.13
CA ASP A 250 -2.06 10.13 8.58
C ASP A 250 -1.94 9.82 7.08
N PRO A 251 -2.67 8.79 6.58
CA PRO A 251 -2.66 8.44 5.16
C PRO A 251 -3.00 9.59 4.23
N SER A 252 -3.94 10.46 4.62
CA SER A 252 -4.28 11.67 3.86
C SER A 252 -3.12 12.67 3.76
N ALA A 253 -2.32 12.78 4.83
CA ALA A 253 -1.22 13.72 4.90
C ALA A 253 -0.03 13.34 4.00
N ILE A 254 0.24 12.03 3.87
CA ILE A 254 1.38 11.52 3.10
C ILE A 254 0.97 10.82 1.80
N GLY A 255 -0.31 10.82 1.45
CA GLY A 255 -0.86 10.11 0.28
C GLY A 255 -0.20 10.47 -1.04
N ALA A 256 0.20 11.73 -1.26
CA ALA A 256 0.88 12.17 -2.47
C ALA A 256 2.20 11.38 -2.74
N PHE A 257 2.86 10.85 -1.70
CA PHE A 257 4.09 10.07 -1.85
C PHE A 257 3.86 8.68 -2.46
N GLN A 258 2.62 8.19 -2.55
CA GLN A 258 2.29 6.94 -3.25
C GLN A 258 2.61 7.04 -4.75
N TYR A 259 2.53 8.24 -5.34
CA TYR A 259 2.89 8.45 -6.74
C TYR A 259 4.39 8.21 -7.02
N SER A 260 5.25 8.12 -6.00
CA SER A 260 6.65 7.71 -6.17
C SER A 260 6.80 6.33 -6.82
N SER A 261 5.79 5.45 -6.69
CA SER A 261 5.74 4.17 -7.41
C SER A 261 5.88 4.33 -8.92
N VAL A 262 5.31 5.38 -9.48
CA VAL A 262 5.37 5.66 -10.92
C VAL A 262 6.79 6.08 -11.33
N VAL A 263 7.47 6.87 -10.48
CA VAL A 263 8.88 7.26 -10.68
C VAL A 263 9.78 6.01 -10.64
N PHE A 264 9.59 5.15 -9.64
CA PHE A 264 10.35 3.91 -9.52
C PHE A 264 10.06 2.95 -10.67
N ALA A 265 8.81 2.85 -11.14
CA ALA A 265 8.46 2.05 -12.29
C ALA A 265 9.15 2.54 -13.56
N GLY A 266 9.26 3.86 -13.75
CA GLY A 266 10.03 4.46 -14.83
C GLY A 266 11.53 4.11 -14.75
N LEU A 267 12.14 4.24 -13.57
CA LEU A 267 13.55 3.90 -13.35
C LEU A 267 13.84 2.41 -13.56
N ILE A 268 13.02 1.53 -13.01
CA ILE A 268 13.16 0.07 -13.16
C ILE A 268 12.90 -0.31 -14.63
N GLY A 269 11.90 0.30 -15.27
CA GLY A 269 11.62 0.13 -16.69
C GLY A 269 12.82 0.47 -17.57
N TRP A 270 13.52 1.55 -17.23
CA TRP A 270 14.73 1.95 -17.93
C TRP A 270 15.91 0.99 -17.70
N ILE A 271 16.23 0.72 -16.42
CA ILE A 271 17.43 -0.04 -16.03
C ILE A 271 17.29 -1.53 -16.40
N TRP A 272 16.13 -2.17 -16.12
CA TRP A 272 15.95 -3.61 -16.31
C TRP A 272 15.33 -3.99 -17.65
N PHE A 273 14.49 -3.13 -18.18
CA PHE A 273 13.72 -3.43 -19.40
C PHE A 273 14.13 -2.56 -20.60
N GLY A 274 15.19 -1.73 -20.48
CA GLY A 274 15.72 -0.90 -21.55
C GLY A 274 14.74 0.18 -22.05
N GLN A 275 13.72 0.54 -21.28
CA GLN A 275 12.72 1.53 -21.65
C GLN A 275 13.26 2.95 -21.39
N ILE A 276 13.77 3.60 -22.45
CA ILE A 276 14.36 4.94 -22.33
C ILE A 276 13.27 5.96 -22.00
N PRO A 277 13.44 6.75 -20.89
CA PRO A 277 12.45 7.76 -20.50
C PRO A 277 12.34 8.85 -21.56
N ASN A 278 11.12 9.14 -22.00
CA ASN A 278 10.84 10.29 -22.87
C ASN A 278 10.68 11.59 -22.04
N ALA A 279 10.56 12.74 -22.72
CA ALA A 279 10.41 14.04 -22.07
C ALA A 279 9.19 14.10 -21.12
N GLY A 280 8.09 13.41 -21.46
CA GLY A 280 6.88 13.31 -20.61
C GLY A 280 7.19 12.62 -19.27
N VAL A 281 7.96 11.54 -19.29
CA VAL A 281 8.40 10.84 -18.05
C VAL A 281 9.22 11.76 -17.17
N ILE A 282 10.13 12.56 -17.74
CA ILE A 282 10.96 13.51 -16.97
C ILE A 282 10.07 14.61 -16.35
N VAL A 283 9.23 15.27 -17.14
CA VAL A 283 8.33 16.33 -16.68
C VAL A 283 7.37 15.82 -15.61
N GLY A 284 6.73 14.68 -15.84
CA GLY A 284 5.79 14.09 -14.90
C GLY A 284 6.47 13.68 -13.58
N THR A 285 7.71 13.14 -13.65
CA THR A 285 8.51 12.84 -12.45
C THR A 285 8.79 14.09 -11.61
N VAL A 286 9.15 15.20 -12.24
CA VAL A 286 9.35 16.48 -11.54
C VAL A 286 8.06 16.93 -10.84
N LEU A 287 6.91 16.84 -11.51
CA LEU A 287 5.62 17.20 -10.91
C LEU A 287 5.24 16.29 -9.73
N ILE A 288 5.53 14.99 -9.81
CA ILE A 288 5.32 14.05 -8.69
C ILE A 288 6.18 14.47 -7.48
N CYS A 289 7.45 14.80 -7.70
CA CYS A 289 8.33 15.30 -6.64
C CYS A 289 7.83 16.62 -6.04
N VAL A 290 7.38 17.56 -6.88
CA VAL A 290 6.78 18.82 -6.43
C VAL A 290 5.52 18.56 -5.59
N GLY A 291 4.63 17.67 -6.03
CA GLY A 291 3.45 17.27 -5.26
C GLY A 291 3.82 16.70 -3.87
N GLY A 292 4.85 15.86 -3.80
CA GLY A 292 5.38 15.35 -2.54
C GLY A 292 5.89 16.47 -1.61
N VAL A 293 6.68 17.39 -2.13
CA VAL A 293 7.20 18.54 -1.35
C VAL A 293 6.06 19.43 -0.87
N LEU A 294 5.09 19.76 -1.74
CA LEU A 294 3.92 20.55 -1.38
C LEU A 294 3.10 19.89 -0.27
N SER A 295 3.02 18.56 -0.26
CA SER A 295 2.35 17.81 0.81
C SER A 295 3.05 17.99 2.17
N LEU A 296 4.38 18.09 2.22
CA LEU A 296 5.12 18.33 3.45
C LEU A 296 5.00 19.78 3.95
N VAL A 297 5.12 20.75 3.03
CA VAL A 297 5.10 22.17 3.37
C VAL A 297 3.68 22.64 3.75
N GLY A 298 2.65 22.08 3.11
CA GLY A 298 1.26 22.46 3.33
C GLY A 298 0.67 21.99 4.67
N GLN A 299 1.41 21.25 5.48
CA GLN A 299 1.01 20.81 6.81
C GLN A 299 1.50 21.81 7.86
N ASN A 300 0.77 22.92 8.03
CA ASN A 300 0.91 23.67 9.27
C ASN A 300 0.62 22.72 10.45
N PRO A 301 1.41 22.74 11.53
CA PRO A 301 1.09 21.96 12.71
C PRO A 301 -0.32 22.37 13.15
N VAL A 302 -1.29 21.49 12.96
CA VAL A 302 -2.63 21.66 13.50
C VAL A 302 -2.42 21.79 15.01
N ALA A 303 -2.70 22.99 15.54
CA ALA A 303 -2.69 23.21 16.97
C ALA A 303 -3.51 22.08 17.62
N ALA A 304 -2.91 21.41 18.60
CA ALA A 304 -3.59 20.40 19.40
C ALA A 304 -4.92 21.00 19.88
N PRO A 305 -6.04 20.26 19.89
CA PRO A 305 -7.25 20.75 20.50
C PRO A 305 -6.91 21.12 21.95
N GLN A 306 -7.06 22.37 22.30
CA GLN A 306 -6.98 22.80 23.67
C GLN A 306 -8.12 22.12 24.44
N PRO A 307 -7.87 21.66 25.68
CA PRO A 307 -8.80 20.88 26.49
C PRO A 307 -10.10 21.60 26.79
#